data_f58565b212e58a59c9e323ca6d7ae819
#
_entry.id   f58565b212e58a59c9e323ca6d7ae819
#
_cell.length_a   1.000
_cell.length_b   1.000
_cell.length_c   1.000
_cell.angle_alpha   90.00
_cell.angle_beta   90.00
_cell.angle_gamma   90.00
#
_symmetry.space_group_name_H-M   'P 1'
#
loop_
_entity.id
_entity.type
_entity.pdbx_description
1 polymer ?
#
loop_
_entity_poly.entity_id
_entity_poly.type
_entity_poly.pdbx_seq_one_letter_code
_entity_poly.pdbx_strand_id
1 'polypeptide(L)'
;MRIGEGDELNNKIAEIYEQQYSNLEKEEILQMEEEKKVCIIDNFEEIVVSDKLIKKILHYLTCKFGIVVITSNLQNDLLGFLKNVETKEYLEKKFTRLYIQDLKNYMRRKLVSRWLLLSNEEQNPESQEFDVLCRNKLAQVQSVMKTGFFNKTPIEFLLVLSYLDNYEKMNTDYSRYSYIYEC
;
A
#
# COMPACT_ATOMS: atom_id res chain seq x y z
N MET A 1 7.94 24.90 -19.74
CA MET A 1 6.58 24.91 -19.19
C MET A 1 5.93 26.20 -19.61
N ARG A 2 4.83 26.19 -20.34
CA ARG A 2 4.08 27.42 -20.63
C ARG A 2 3.36 27.85 -19.35
N ILE A 3 3.19 29.15 -19.13
CA ILE A 3 2.61 29.70 -17.90
C ILE A 3 1.23 29.09 -17.57
N GLY A 4 0.43 28.66 -18.56
CA GLY A 4 -0.86 28.01 -18.33
C GLY A 4 -0.84 26.56 -17.83
N GLU A 5 0.24 25.78 -18.06
CA GLU A 5 0.31 24.38 -17.61
C GLU A 5 0.49 24.24 -16.08
N GLY A 6 1.15 25.24 -15.44
CA GLY A 6 1.35 25.27 -13.98
C GLY A 6 0.08 25.62 -13.21
N ASP A 7 -0.71 26.53 -13.74
CA ASP A 7 -1.95 26.98 -13.12
C ASP A 7 -3.03 25.89 -13.22
N GLU A 8 -3.09 25.16 -14.34
CA GLU A 8 -4.00 24.03 -14.50
C GLU A 8 -3.68 22.90 -13.51
N LEU A 9 -2.40 22.58 -13.30
CA LEU A 9 -1.97 21.55 -12.34
C LEU A 9 -2.23 22.00 -10.88
N ASN A 10 -2.00 23.29 -10.55
CA ASN A 10 -2.34 23.84 -9.24
C ASN A 10 -3.85 23.72 -8.94
N ASN A 11 -4.69 24.10 -9.91
CA ASN A 11 -6.13 23.99 -9.76
C ASN A 11 -6.57 22.55 -9.54
N LYS A 12 -5.98 21.62 -10.30
CA LYS A 12 -6.30 20.18 -10.13
C LYS A 12 -5.88 19.63 -8.77
N ILE A 13 -4.71 20.02 -8.27
CA ILE A 13 -4.24 19.67 -6.91
C ILE A 13 -5.20 20.22 -5.86
N ALA A 14 -5.62 21.48 -6.00
CA ALA A 14 -6.56 22.12 -5.06
C ALA A 14 -7.94 21.44 -5.09
N GLU A 15 -8.43 21.03 -6.26
CA GLU A 15 -9.67 20.24 -6.39
C GLU A 15 -9.58 18.88 -5.68
N ILE A 16 -8.47 18.15 -5.87
CA ILE A 16 -8.25 16.85 -5.21
C ILE A 16 -8.20 17.05 -3.68
N TYR A 17 -7.52 18.10 -3.21
CA TYR A 17 -7.44 18.43 -1.80
C TYR A 17 -8.83 18.71 -1.19
N GLU A 18 -9.64 19.54 -1.85
CA GLU A 18 -11.00 19.82 -1.44
C GLU A 18 -11.88 18.56 -1.39
N GLN A 19 -11.71 17.65 -2.36
CA GLN A 19 -12.42 16.37 -2.36
C GLN A 19 -12.01 15.43 -1.21
N GLN A 20 -10.73 15.46 -0.81
CA GLN A 20 -10.22 14.62 0.28
C GLN A 20 -10.53 15.20 1.66
N TYR A 21 -10.59 16.51 1.79
CA TYR A 21 -10.71 17.24 3.04
C TYR A 21 -11.90 18.20 2.95
N SER A 22 -13.10 17.66 3.01
CA SER A 22 -14.38 18.35 2.75
C SER A 22 -14.66 19.61 3.59
N ASN A 23 -13.87 19.87 4.64
CA ASN A 23 -14.01 21.02 5.53
C ASN A 23 -12.94 22.11 5.31
N LEU A 24 -12.05 21.94 4.32
CA LEU A 24 -10.95 22.84 4.04
C LEU A 24 -11.13 23.50 2.67
N GLU A 25 -10.77 24.78 2.58
CA GLU A 25 -10.88 25.54 1.35
C GLU A 25 -9.68 25.28 0.42
N LYS A 26 -9.91 25.39 -0.90
CA LYS A 26 -8.85 25.22 -1.92
C LYS A 26 -7.62 26.09 -1.68
N GLU A 27 -7.86 27.29 -1.18
CA GLU A 27 -6.82 28.29 -0.91
C GLU A 27 -5.85 27.83 0.18
N GLU A 28 -6.29 27.02 1.14
CA GLU A 28 -5.45 26.56 2.25
C GLU A 28 -4.27 25.74 1.77
N ILE A 29 -4.50 24.78 0.85
CA ILE A 29 -3.39 23.97 0.31
C ILE A 29 -2.42 24.81 -0.50
N LEU A 30 -2.90 25.86 -1.19
CA LEU A 30 -2.05 26.74 -2.00
C LEU A 30 -1.17 27.63 -1.13
N GLN A 31 -1.69 28.08 0.03
CA GLN A 31 -0.97 28.93 0.99
C GLN A 31 -0.09 28.15 1.96
N MET A 32 -0.33 26.85 2.13
CA MET A 32 0.48 26.01 3.02
C MET A 32 1.94 25.99 2.56
N GLU A 33 2.89 26.00 3.51
CA GLU A 33 4.32 25.84 3.24
C GLU A 33 4.60 24.52 2.52
N GLU A 34 5.49 24.55 1.52
CA GLU A 34 5.78 23.39 0.67
C GLU A 34 6.28 22.19 1.49
N GLU A 35 7.07 22.44 2.53
CA GLU A 35 7.63 21.41 3.43
C GLU A 35 6.58 20.65 4.22
N LYS A 36 5.40 21.22 4.43
CA LYS A 36 4.27 20.60 5.14
C LYS A 36 3.36 19.77 4.24
N LYS A 37 3.55 19.85 2.92
CA LYS A 37 2.74 19.14 1.94
C LYS A 37 3.33 17.78 1.60
N VAL A 38 2.48 16.77 1.55
CA VAL A 38 2.83 15.42 1.08
C VAL A 38 1.99 15.10 -0.15
N CYS A 39 2.63 14.66 -1.23
CA CYS A 39 1.96 14.17 -2.43
C CYS A 39 2.16 12.66 -2.54
N ILE A 40 1.09 11.91 -2.70
CA ILE A 40 1.13 10.46 -2.94
C ILE A 40 0.54 10.22 -4.32
N ILE A 41 1.35 9.63 -5.22
CA ILE A 41 0.93 9.21 -6.55
C ILE A 41 0.85 7.69 -6.53
N ASP A 42 -0.36 7.17 -6.59
CA ASP A 42 -0.60 5.73 -6.58
C ASP A 42 -0.72 5.18 -8.00
N ASN A 43 -0.31 3.92 -8.20
CA ASN A 43 -0.34 3.21 -9.49
C ASN A 43 0.30 4.02 -10.63
N PHE A 44 1.51 4.49 -10.42
CA PHE A 44 2.19 5.38 -11.37
C PHE A 44 2.35 4.77 -12.78
N GLU A 45 2.38 3.46 -12.91
CA GLU A 45 2.41 2.73 -14.17
C GLU A 45 1.16 2.93 -15.04
N GLU A 46 0.05 3.36 -14.46
CA GLU A 46 -1.21 3.62 -15.20
C GLU A 46 -1.20 4.97 -15.93
N ILE A 47 -0.18 5.80 -15.69
CA ILE A 47 -0.07 7.11 -16.33
C ILE A 47 0.28 6.95 -17.80
N VAL A 48 -0.67 7.29 -18.68
CA VAL A 48 -0.52 7.23 -20.15
C VAL A 48 -0.14 8.61 -20.68
N VAL A 49 1.10 9.03 -20.45
CA VAL A 49 1.65 10.29 -21.00
C VAL A 49 3.09 10.10 -21.46
N SER A 50 3.63 11.07 -22.21
CA SER A 50 5.03 10.99 -22.64
C SER A 50 6.01 11.13 -21.47
N ASP A 51 7.15 10.43 -21.54
CA ASP A 51 8.20 10.48 -20.51
C ASP A 51 8.68 11.92 -20.21
N LYS A 52 8.72 12.79 -21.23
CA LYS A 52 9.08 14.20 -21.05
C LYS A 52 8.06 14.94 -20.20
N LEU A 53 6.78 14.61 -20.34
CA LEU A 53 5.72 15.20 -19.52
C LEU A 53 5.78 14.65 -18.10
N ILE A 54 6.03 13.35 -17.93
CA ILE A 54 6.28 12.73 -16.62
C ILE A 54 7.39 13.48 -15.87
N LYS A 55 8.54 13.70 -16.51
CA LYS A 55 9.67 14.43 -15.91
C LYS A 55 9.25 15.85 -15.47
N LYS A 56 8.49 16.56 -16.30
CA LYS A 56 7.98 17.90 -15.95
C LYS A 56 7.04 17.88 -14.76
N ILE A 57 6.07 16.95 -14.75
CA ILE A 57 5.11 16.80 -13.64
C ILE A 57 5.86 16.49 -12.34
N LEU A 58 6.75 15.51 -12.34
CA LEU A 58 7.51 15.12 -11.16
C LEU A 58 8.42 16.25 -10.67
N HIS A 59 9.06 16.99 -11.59
CA HIS A 59 9.85 18.16 -11.22
C HIS A 59 8.97 19.22 -10.55
N TYR A 60 7.80 19.49 -11.11
CA TYR A 60 6.85 20.42 -10.53
C TYR A 60 6.41 19.99 -9.11
N LEU A 61 6.01 18.71 -8.96
CA LEU A 61 5.58 18.19 -7.68
C LEU A 61 6.70 18.22 -6.63
N THR A 62 7.93 17.89 -6.99
CA THR A 62 9.08 17.97 -6.07
C THR A 62 9.46 19.40 -5.69
N CYS A 63 8.98 20.41 -6.43
CA CYS A 63 9.13 21.83 -6.05
C CYS A 63 7.97 22.35 -5.20
N LYS A 64 6.81 21.68 -5.20
CA LYS A 64 5.58 22.10 -4.53
C LYS A 64 5.23 21.32 -3.27
N PHE A 65 5.87 20.19 -3.07
CA PHE A 65 5.64 19.28 -1.94
C PHE A 65 6.96 18.94 -1.27
N GLY A 66 6.99 18.98 0.06
CA GLY A 66 8.17 18.57 0.84
C GLY A 66 8.46 17.08 0.71
N ILE A 67 7.41 16.26 0.55
CA ILE A 67 7.54 14.82 0.33
C ILE A 67 6.67 14.41 -0.87
N VAL A 68 7.26 13.68 -1.80
CA VAL A 68 6.53 13.03 -2.91
C VAL A 68 6.77 11.54 -2.83
N VAL A 69 5.69 10.78 -2.66
CA VAL A 69 5.70 9.30 -2.64
C VAL A 69 5.08 8.81 -3.93
N ILE A 70 5.74 7.89 -4.59
CA ILE A 70 5.26 7.26 -5.82
C ILE A 70 5.15 5.76 -5.55
N THR A 71 3.96 5.17 -5.74
CA THR A 71 3.79 3.73 -5.70
C THR A 71 3.70 3.18 -7.11
N SER A 72 4.21 1.97 -7.31
CA SER A 72 4.14 1.26 -8.58
C SER A 72 4.17 -0.25 -8.33
N ASN A 73 3.57 -1.03 -9.21
CA ASN A 73 3.58 -2.47 -9.11
C ASN A 73 4.97 -3.02 -9.49
N LEU A 74 5.47 -4.00 -8.72
CA LEU A 74 6.78 -4.63 -8.94
C LEU A 74 6.92 -5.31 -10.31
N GLN A 75 5.82 -5.76 -10.91
CA GLN A 75 5.85 -6.41 -12.23
C GLN A 75 6.23 -5.43 -13.34
N ASN A 76 5.96 -4.15 -13.12
CA ASN A 76 6.33 -3.06 -14.02
C ASN A 76 7.41 -2.23 -13.33
N ASP A 77 8.70 -2.62 -13.49
CA ASP A 77 9.79 -1.76 -13.03
C ASP A 77 9.58 -0.35 -13.61
N LEU A 78 9.34 0.62 -12.75
CA LEU A 78 9.08 2.01 -13.13
C LEU A 78 10.12 2.53 -14.13
N LEU A 79 11.37 2.14 -13.95
CA LEU A 79 12.45 2.52 -14.88
C LEU A 79 12.40 1.72 -16.17
N GLY A 80 11.91 0.48 -16.16
CA GLY A 80 11.69 -0.33 -17.35
C GLY A 80 10.56 0.21 -18.23
N PHE A 81 9.52 0.79 -17.60
CA PHE A 81 8.41 1.43 -18.28
C PHE A 81 8.81 2.71 -19.03
N LEU A 82 9.72 3.49 -18.48
CA LEU A 82 10.21 4.72 -19.09
C LEU A 82 11.19 4.42 -20.23
N LYS A 83 10.98 5.02 -21.38
CA LYS A 83 11.87 4.90 -22.57
C LYS A 83 12.95 5.97 -22.59
N ASN A 84 12.68 7.14 -22.01
CA ASN A 84 13.60 8.28 -22.07
C ASN A 84 14.69 8.18 -20.99
N VAL A 85 15.96 8.16 -21.39
CA VAL A 85 17.12 8.03 -20.51
C VAL A 85 17.21 9.19 -19.51
N GLU A 86 16.95 10.42 -19.95
CA GLU A 86 17.02 11.60 -19.07
C GLU A 86 15.96 11.56 -17.95
N THR A 87 14.79 10.98 -18.23
CA THR A 87 13.73 10.81 -17.22
C THR A 87 14.11 9.75 -16.21
N LYS A 88 14.73 8.64 -16.66
CA LYS A 88 15.28 7.61 -15.76
C LYS A 88 16.34 8.18 -14.83
N GLU A 89 17.33 8.87 -15.38
CA GLU A 89 18.39 9.50 -14.59
C GLU A 89 17.85 10.53 -13.59
N TYR A 90 16.82 11.28 -13.97
CA TYR A 90 16.17 12.23 -13.08
C TYR A 90 15.54 11.51 -11.88
N LEU A 91 14.79 10.42 -12.12
CA LEU A 91 14.17 9.62 -11.06
C LEU A 91 15.23 8.99 -10.15
N GLU A 92 16.25 8.40 -10.70
CA GLU A 92 17.33 7.78 -9.92
C GLU A 92 18.09 8.77 -9.03
N LYS A 93 18.25 10.01 -9.49
CA LYS A 93 18.93 11.06 -8.70
C LYS A 93 18.05 11.71 -7.65
N LYS A 94 16.74 11.80 -7.89
CA LYS A 94 15.81 12.58 -7.04
C LYS A 94 15.00 11.73 -6.08
N PHE A 95 14.78 10.46 -6.41
CA PHE A 95 13.93 9.57 -5.61
C PHE A 95 14.71 8.40 -5.04
N THR A 96 14.47 8.08 -3.78
CA THR A 96 14.97 6.86 -3.16
C THR A 96 14.00 5.73 -3.44
N ARG A 97 14.48 4.65 -4.05
CA ARG A 97 13.66 3.48 -4.33
C ARG A 97 13.55 2.59 -3.10
N LEU A 98 12.34 2.28 -2.71
CA LEU A 98 12.03 1.35 -1.64
C LEU A 98 11.21 0.18 -2.19
N TYR A 99 11.46 -1.01 -1.69
CA TYR A 99 10.72 -2.20 -2.05
C TYR A 99 9.95 -2.72 -0.85
N ILE A 100 8.64 -2.92 -1.02
CA ILE A 100 7.82 -3.60 -0.02
C ILE A 100 8.23 -5.07 -0.04
N GLN A 101 8.75 -5.54 1.08
CA GLN A 101 9.19 -6.93 1.23
C GLN A 101 8.02 -7.83 1.65
N ASP A 102 8.08 -9.09 1.24
CA ASP A 102 7.18 -10.13 1.76
C ASP A 102 7.19 -10.14 3.29
N LEU A 103 6.05 -10.46 3.88
CA LEU A 103 5.92 -10.61 5.33
C LEU A 103 6.87 -11.71 5.83
N LYS A 104 7.94 -11.31 6.55
CA LYS A 104 8.88 -12.24 7.19
C LYS A 104 8.19 -12.98 8.35
N ASN A 105 8.71 -14.16 8.71
CA ASN A 105 8.13 -15.01 9.77
C ASN A 105 7.89 -14.28 11.10
N TYR A 106 8.80 -13.39 11.50
CA TYR A 106 8.62 -12.55 12.68
C TYR A 106 7.36 -11.66 12.58
N MET A 107 7.17 -11.00 11.44
CA MET A 107 6.01 -10.12 11.22
C MET A 107 4.71 -10.92 11.16
N ARG A 108 4.74 -12.11 10.55
CA ARG A 108 3.59 -13.03 10.52
C ARG A 108 3.18 -13.46 11.93
N ARG A 109 4.16 -13.83 12.77
CA ARG A 109 3.90 -14.18 14.16
C ARG A 109 3.30 -12.99 14.93
N LYS A 110 3.83 -11.79 14.76
CA LYS A 110 3.29 -10.57 15.38
C LYS A 110 1.86 -10.28 14.92
N LEU A 111 1.55 -10.54 13.66
CA LEU A 111 0.21 -10.36 13.10
C LEU A 111 -0.77 -11.37 13.70
N VAL A 112 -0.40 -12.66 13.78
CA VAL A 112 -1.19 -13.71 14.44
C VAL A 112 -1.44 -13.38 15.91
N SER A 113 -0.40 -12.96 16.64
CA SER A 113 -0.53 -12.58 18.05
C SER A 113 -1.55 -11.46 18.23
N ARG A 114 -1.47 -10.39 17.42
CA ARG A 114 -2.45 -9.30 17.48
C ARG A 114 -3.85 -9.74 17.10
N TRP A 115 -3.98 -10.59 16.09
CA TRP A 115 -5.27 -11.14 15.69
C TRP A 115 -5.95 -11.93 16.80
N LEU A 116 -5.21 -12.80 17.49
CA LEU A 116 -5.71 -13.60 18.60
C LEU A 116 -6.11 -12.74 19.80
N LEU A 117 -5.38 -11.66 20.09
CA LEU A 117 -5.74 -10.71 21.15
C LEU A 117 -7.01 -9.91 20.82
N LEU A 118 -7.25 -9.58 19.54
CA LEU A 118 -8.49 -8.93 19.12
C LEU A 118 -9.71 -9.85 19.22
N SER A 119 -9.52 -11.15 19.02
CA SER A 119 -10.61 -12.13 19.10
C SER A 119 -10.92 -12.60 20.53
N ASN A 120 -10.01 -12.40 21.48
CA ASN A 120 -10.19 -12.76 22.89
C ASN A 120 -9.33 -11.88 23.80
N GLU A 121 -9.96 -10.85 24.37
CA GLU A 121 -9.31 -9.84 25.23
C GLU A 121 -8.80 -10.39 26.58
N GLU A 122 -9.29 -11.56 27.02
CA GLU A 122 -8.91 -12.18 28.30
C GLU A 122 -7.58 -12.95 28.20
N GLN A 123 -7.00 -13.10 27.01
CA GLN A 123 -5.76 -13.84 26.84
C GLN A 123 -4.55 -13.06 27.37
N ASN A 124 -3.73 -13.73 28.17
CA ASN A 124 -2.47 -13.17 28.65
C ASN A 124 -1.38 -13.37 27.57
N PRO A 125 -0.90 -12.28 26.91
CA PRO A 125 0.09 -12.37 25.83
C PRO A 125 1.48 -12.86 26.30
N GLU A 126 1.75 -12.85 27.59
CA GLU A 126 3.03 -13.31 28.15
C GLU A 126 2.98 -14.79 28.59
N SER A 127 1.82 -15.42 28.50
CA SER A 127 1.68 -16.83 28.91
C SER A 127 2.31 -17.81 27.89
N GLN A 128 2.80 -18.93 28.38
CA GLN A 128 3.31 -20.00 27.54
C GLN A 128 2.19 -20.62 26.66
N GLU A 129 0.98 -20.64 27.18
CA GLU A 129 -0.21 -21.14 26.46
C GLU A 129 -0.54 -20.29 25.25
N PHE A 130 -0.49 -18.95 25.41
CA PHE A 130 -0.67 -18.02 24.30
C PHE A 130 0.42 -18.17 23.22
N ASP A 131 1.65 -18.44 23.62
CA ASP A 131 2.75 -18.67 22.68
C ASP A 131 2.54 -19.95 21.85
N VAL A 132 2.05 -21.01 22.49
CA VAL A 132 1.66 -22.26 21.80
C VAL A 132 0.51 -22.01 20.84
N LEU A 133 -0.51 -21.27 21.25
CA LEU A 133 -1.65 -20.91 20.42
C LEU A 133 -1.22 -20.13 19.17
N CYS A 134 -0.37 -19.12 19.35
CA CYS A 134 0.21 -18.34 18.24
C CYS A 134 0.99 -19.24 17.25
N ARG A 135 1.79 -20.16 17.74
CA ARG A 135 2.56 -21.09 16.90
C ARG A 135 1.65 -22.01 16.09
N ASN A 136 0.64 -22.58 16.74
CA ASN A 136 -0.31 -23.49 16.09
C ASN A 136 -1.11 -22.76 15.00
N LYS A 137 -1.64 -21.54 15.31
CA LYS A 137 -2.40 -20.75 14.34
C LYS A 137 -1.50 -20.31 13.16
N LEU A 138 -0.26 -19.93 13.43
CA LEU A 138 0.71 -19.60 12.38
C LEU A 138 1.00 -20.81 11.47
N ALA A 139 1.15 -22.00 12.03
CA ALA A 139 1.36 -23.22 11.26
C ALA A 139 0.17 -23.56 10.37
N GLN A 140 -1.06 -23.38 10.86
CA GLN A 140 -2.29 -23.56 10.07
C GLN A 140 -2.33 -22.60 8.88
N VAL A 141 -2.11 -21.29 9.11
CA VAL A 141 -2.07 -20.29 8.04
C VAL A 141 -1.00 -20.62 7.01
N GLN A 142 0.20 -20.97 7.45
CA GLN A 142 1.30 -21.33 6.56
C GLN A 142 0.99 -22.58 5.73
N SER A 143 0.28 -23.55 6.29
CA SER A 143 -0.16 -24.74 5.57
C SER A 143 -1.11 -24.40 4.42
N VAL A 144 -2.08 -23.51 4.66
CA VAL A 144 -3.00 -23.03 3.62
C VAL A 144 -2.26 -22.21 2.55
N MET A 145 -1.39 -21.29 2.96
CA MET A 145 -0.65 -20.43 2.03
C MET A 145 0.40 -21.17 1.17
N LYS A 146 0.86 -22.34 1.61
CA LYS A 146 1.79 -23.18 0.82
C LYS A 146 1.16 -23.81 -0.43
N THR A 147 -0.15 -23.78 -0.57
CA THR A 147 -0.86 -24.35 -1.73
C THR A 147 -0.59 -23.63 -3.06
N GLY A 148 0.15 -22.51 -3.06
CA GLY A 148 0.56 -21.78 -4.26
C GLY A 148 -0.49 -20.80 -4.81
N PHE A 149 -1.68 -20.74 -4.22
CA PHE A 149 -2.78 -19.86 -4.64
C PHE A 149 -2.71 -18.45 -4.01
N PHE A 150 -1.87 -18.28 -2.99
CA PHE A 150 -1.77 -17.02 -2.25
C PHE A 150 -0.41 -16.37 -2.48
N ASN A 151 -0.43 -15.09 -2.81
CA ASN A 151 0.74 -14.24 -2.67
C ASN A 151 1.04 -14.05 -1.18
N LYS A 152 2.25 -13.75 -0.81
CA LYS A 152 2.63 -13.60 0.61
C LYS A 152 2.37 -12.19 1.15
N THR A 153 1.27 -11.57 0.70
CA THR A 153 0.87 -10.23 1.10
C THR A 153 0.21 -10.21 2.47
N PRO A 154 0.26 -9.07 3.21
CA PRO A 154 -0.42 -8.95 4.49
C PRO A 154 -1.93 -9.17 4.41
N ILE A 155 -2.57 -8.70 3.35
CA ILE A 155 -4.02 -8.83 3.18
C ILE A 155 -4.45 -10.29 3.00
N GLU A 156 -3.75 -11.05 2.16
CA GLU A 156 -4.04 -12.46 1.96
C GLU A 156 -3.77 -13.28 3.22
N PHE A 157 -2.75 -12.90 3.99
CA PHE A 157 -2.49 -13.50 5.29
C PHE A 157 -3.65 -13.29 6.27
N LEU A 158 -4.22 -12.07 6.33
CA LEU A 158 -5.39 -11.74 7.14
C LEU A 158 -6.65 -12.47 6.66
N LEU A 159 -6.87 -12.57 5.36
CA LEU A 159 -7.99 -13.34 4.79
C LEU A 159 -7.92 -14.80 5.19
N VAL A 160 -6.75 -15.43 5.13
CA VAL A 160 -6.57 -16.83 5.60
C VAL A 160 -6.81 -16.95 7.09
N LEU A 161 -6.37 -15.99 7.91
CA LEU A 161 -6.67 -15.97 9.35
C LEU A 161 -8.17 -15.90 9.60
N SER A 162 -8.87 -14.97 8.95
CA SER A 162 -10.32 -14.80 9.05
C SER A 162 -11.05 -16.06 8.61
N TYR A 163 -10.63 -16.67 7.50
CA TYR A 163 -11.17 -17.93 7.03
C TYR A 163 -11.04 -19.06 8.07
N LEU A 164 -9.84 -19.22 8.64
CA LEU A 164 -9.59 -20.28 9.63
C LEU A 164 -10.40 -20.12 10.90
N ASP A 165 -10.64 -18.86 11.35
CA ASP A 165 -11.46 -18.61 12.54
C ASP A 165 -12.94 -18.85 12.29
N ASN A 166 -13.43 -18.60 11.08
CA ASN A 166 -14.82 -18.81 10.71
C ASN A 166 -15.10 -20.28 10.31
N TYR A 167 -14.10 -20.98 9.77
CA TYR A 167 -14.24 -22.36 9.33
C TYR A 167 -14.59 -23.31 10.49
N GLU A 168 -14.07 -23.07 11.69
CA GLU A 168 -14.43 -23.84 12.90
C GLU A 168 -15.87 -23.59 13.34
N LYS A 169 -16.46 -22.45 12.95
CA LYS A 169 -17.84 -22.04 13.26
C LYS A 169 -18.86 -22.46 12.17
N MET A 170 -18.41 -22.67 10.95
CA MET A 170 -19.27 -23.02 9.80
C MET A 170 -19.14 -24.52 9.45
N ASN A 171 -20.10 -25.29 9.90
CA ASN A 171 -20.34 -26.68 9.42
C ASN A 171 -20.96 -26.65 8.00
N THR A 172 -20.33 -25.98 7.03
CA THR A 172 -20.88 -25.84 5.68
C THR A 172 -19.93 -26.41 4.62
N ASP A 173 -20.53 -27.10 3.63
CA ASP A 173 -19.88 -27.77 2.49
C ASP A 173 -19.27 -26.79 1.42
N TYR A 174 -18.94 -25.56 1.81
CA TYR A 174 -18.30 -24.61 0.89
C TYR A 174 -16.85 -24.98 0.61
N SER A 175 -16.44 -24.93 -0.65
CA SER A 175 -15.05 -25.15 -1.01
C SER A 175 -14.17 -24.08 -0.33
N ARG A 176 -13.00 -24.47 0.18
CA ARG A 176 -12.06 -23.61 0.92
C ARG A 176 -11.72 -22.28 0.23
N TYR A 177 -11.95 -22.18 -1.06
CA TYR A 177 -11.56 -21.02 -1.89
C TYR A 177 -12.72 -20.07 -2.18
N SER A 178 -13.95 -20.54 -2.31
CA SER A 178 -15.10 -19.68 -2.55
C SER A 178 -15.30 -18.67 -1.42
N TYR A 179 -15.13 -19.08 -0.17
CA TYR A 179 -15.34 -18.21 0.99
C TYR A 179 -14.35 -17.04 1.07
N ILE A 180 -13.09 -17.23 0.62
CA ILE A 180 -12.07 -16.17 0.67
C ILE A 180 -12.37 -15.05 -0.34
N TYR A 181 -13.08 -15.35 -1.42
CA TYR A 181 -13.43 -14.40 -2.47
C TYR A 181 -14.85 -13.83 -2.36
N GLU A 182 -15.66 -14.35 -1.45
CA GLU A 182 -17.02 -13.84 -1.17
C GLU A 182 -17.06 -12.84 0.02
N CYS A 183 -15.97 -12.69 0.77
CA CYS A 183 -15.78 -11.70 1.82
C CYS A 183 -15.06 -10.45 1.31
#